data_d74ea1cb78c9ce315c03905ae1aca4b6
#
_entry.id   d74ea1cb78c9ce315c03905ae1aca4b6
#
_cell.length_a   1.000
_cell.length_b   1.000
_cell.length_c   1.000
_cell.angle_alpha   90.00
_cell.angle_beta   90.00
_cell.angle_gamma   90.00
#
_symmetry.space_group_name_H-M   'P 1'
#
loop_
_entity.id
_entity.type
_entity.pdbx_description
1 polymer ?
#
loop_
_entity_poly.entity_id
_entity_poly.type
_entity_poly.pdbx_seq_one_letter_code
_entity_poly.pdbx_strand_id
1 'polypeptide(L)'
;TAKALAFALNKPLVPVHHIKGHIMANFVAHKDLEPPFVCLVASGGHSHIVSVEDYTHLEIMGRTRDDAAGEAFDKIARVLGLGYPGGPLIDKLAKEGNPKAVDFPRVRMDKNSLDFSFSGVKTAVINYLHKLEQNGEEYNKADIAASFQDAVTDVLCEHTIEAAEQKNSKIIALAGGVASNSALREKMTNLAGEKGIKVVYPEPILCTDNAVMIACAGSY
;
A
#
# COMPACT_ATOMS: atom_id res chain seq x y z
N THR A 1 15.21 19.87 14.61
CA THR A 1 14.92 21.23 14.07
C THR A 1 13.57 21.75 14.55
N ALA A 2 12.42 21.05 14.38
CA ALA A 2 11.09 21.53 14.76
C ALA A 2 10.99 21.90 16.25
N LYS A 3 11.52 21.07 17.17
CA LYS A 3 11.57 21.38 18.62
C LYS A 3 12.33 22.66 18.92
N ALA A 4 13.47 22.90 18.26
CA ALA A 4 14.27 24.11 18.46
C ALA A 4 13.53 25.37 17.96
N LEU A 5 12.84 25.28 16.82
CA LEU A 5 12.03 26.39 16.30
C LEU A 5 10.85 26.71 17.23
N ALA A 6 10.12 25.68 17.68
CA ALA A 6 9.00 25.85 18.60
C ALA A 6 9.45 26.50 19.90
N PHE A 7 10.58 26.06 20.45
CA PHE A 7 11.17 26.64 21.65
C PHE A 7 11.58 28.11 21.43
N ALA A 8 12.33 28.40 20.37
CA ALA A 8 12.81 29.74 20.07
C ALA A 8 11.66 30.75 19.82
N LEU A 9 10.57 30.29 19.21
CA LEU A 9 9.40 31.11 18.89
C LEU A 9 8.32 31.09 19.98
N ASN A 10 8.55 30.36 21.07
CA ASN A 10 7.57 30.15 22.14
C ASN A 10 6.20 29.68 21.59
N LYS A 11 6.23 28.70 20.70
CA LYS A 11 5.03 28.09 20.07
C LYS A 11 4.84 26.67 20.55
N PRO A 12 3.58 26.22 20.72
CA PRO A 12 3.29 24.82 21.00
C PRO A 12 3.73 23.93 19.85
N LEU A 13 4.22 22.73 20.17
CA LEU A 13 4.55 21.69 19.21
C LEU A 13 3.63 20.50 19.41
N VAL A 14 2.86 20.18 18.37
CA VAL A 14 1.97 19.00 18.34
C VAL A 14 2.71 17.85 17.67
N PRO A 15 3.01 16.75 18.37
CA PRO A 15 3.60 15.56 17.76
C PRO A 15 2.54 14.80 16.96
N VAL A 16 2.85 14.45 15.73
CA VAL A 16 1.96 13.67 14.86
C VAL A 16 2.65 12.37 14.46
N HIS A 17 1.92 11.27 14.58
CA HIS A 17 2.40 9.98 14.10
C HIS A 17 2.29 9.91 12.56
N HIS A 18 3.37 9.53 11.88
CA HIS A 18 3.47 9.53 10.42
C HIS A 18 2.35 8.73 9.72
N ILE A 19 2.06 7.53 10.22
CA ILE A 19 0.99 6.69 9.68
C ILE A 19 -0.39 7.34 9.85
N LYS A 20 -0.64 8.01 11.01
CA LYS A 20 -1.85 8.83 11.19
C LYS A 20 -1.93 9.91 10.11
N GLY A 21 -0.81 10.56 9.79
CA GLY A 21 -0.75 11.54 8.70
C GLY A 21 -1.26 10.97 7.37
N HIS A 22 -0.76 9.82 6.94
CA HIS A 22 -1.22 9.17 5.71
C HIS A 22 -2.74 8.87 5.72
N ILE A 23 -3.26 8.38 6.84
CA ILE A 23 -4.71 8.13 6.98
C ILE A 23 -5.49 9.44 6.84
N MET A 24 -5.04 10.50 7.51
CA MET A 24 -5.68 11.81 7.52
C MET A 24 -5.65 12.53 6.16
N ALA A 25 -4.76 12.13 5.24
CA ALA A 25 -4.80 12.62 3.86
C ALA A 25 -6.14 12.33 3.16
N ASN A 26 -6.84 11.25 3.56
CA ASN A 26 -8.17 10.95 3.04
C ASN A 26 -9.22 11.98 3.46
N PHE A 27 -9.14 12.54 4.67
CA PHE A 27 -10.06 13.61 5.10
C PHE A 27 -9.83 14.93 4.36
N VAL A 28 -8.61 15.15 3.89
CA VAL A 28 -8.30 16.30 3.01
C VAL A 28 -8.95 16.13 1.64
N ALA A 29 -8.88 14.90 1.10
CA ALA A 29 -9.41 14.57 -0.23
C ALA A 29 -10.94 14.41 -0.23
N HIS A 30 -11.50 13.90 0.86
CA HIS A 30 -12.93 13.55 0.99
C HIS A 30 -13.51 14.18 2.24
N LYS A 31 -14.12 15.37 2.08
CA LYS A 31 -14.66 16.15 3.22
C LYS A 31 -15.83 15.47 3.93
N ASP A 32 -16.51 14.58 3.23
CA ASP A 32 -17.68 13.83 3.75
C ASP A 32 -17.26 12.44 4.31
N LEU A 33 -15.95 12.15 4.37
CA LEU A 33 -15.47 10.91 4.96
C LEU A 33 -15.51 11.03 6.47
N GLU A 34 -16.24 10.14 7.11
CA GLU A 34 -16.36 10.06 8.57
C GLU A 34 -16.00 8.64 9.05
N PRO A 35 -15.37 8.51 10.22
CA PRO A 35 -15.23 7.21 10.88
C PRO A 35 -16.60 6.62 11.27
N PRO A 36 -16.74 5.26 11.43
CA PRO A 36 -15.65 4.31 11.31
C PRO A 36 -15.41 3.80 9.89
N PHE A 37 -14.15 3.46 9.59
CA PHE A 37 -13.76 2.80 8.33
C PHE A 37 -12.46 1.99 8.49
N VAL A 38 -12.15 1.12 7.52
CA VAL A 38 -10.85 0.44 7.46
C VAL A 38 -9.93 1.16 6.47
N CYS A 39 -8.66 1.34 6.83
CA CYS A 39 -7.67 1.99 5.99
C CYS A 39 -6.49 1.04 5.70
N LEU A 40 -6.20 0.82 4.42
CA LEU A 40 -4.94 0.24 3.98
C LEU A 40 -3.91 1.35 3.83
N VAL A 41 -2.89 1.36 4.67
CA VAL A 41 -1.72 2.24 4.55
C VAL A 41 -0.58 1.45 3.94
N ALA A 42 -0.26 1.70 2.67
CA ALA A 42 0.81 1.04 1.94
C ALA A 42 1.79 2.05 1.34
N SER A 43 3.04 2.01 1.76
CA SER A 43 4.11 2.93 1.37
C SER A 43 5.43 2.19 1.17
N GLY A 44 6.51 2.93 0.91
CA GLY A 44 7.86 2.39 0.80
C GLY A 44 8.35 1.67 2.08
N GLY A 45 7.94 2.15 3.26
CA GLY A 45 8.40 1.60 4.54
C GLY A 45 7.31 0.92 5.38
N HIS A 46 6.05 1.03 4.99
CA HIS A 46 4.93 0.56 5.80
C HIS A 46 3.86 -0.14 4.96
N SER A 47 3.33 -1.23 5.49
CA SER A 47 2.12 -1.87 4.99
C SER A 47 1.28 -2.29 6.19
N HIS A 48 0.21 -1.53 6.46
CA HIS A 48 -0.68 -1.72 7.61
C HIS A 48 -2.14 -1.71 7.19
N ILE A 49 -2.94 -2.54 7.83
CA ILE A 49 -4.40 -2.42 7.84
C ILE A 49 -4.78 -1.81 9.19
N VAL A 50 -5.51 -0.71 9.15
CA VAL A 50 -5.87 0.06 10.34
C VAL A 50 -7.39 0.23 10.39
N SER A 51 -8.00 -0.17 11.50
CA SER A 51 -9.36 0.23 11.84
C SER A 51 -9.34 1.64 12.39
N VAL A 52 -10.06 2.53 11.75
CA VAL A 52 -10.24 3.93 12.17
C VAL A 52 -11.61 4.02 12.83
N GLU A 53 -11.65 3.96 14.15
CA GLU A 53 -12.91 3.97 14.92
C GLU A 53 -13.43 5.40 15.12
N ASP A 54 -12.50 6.32 15.37
CA ASP A 54 -12.72 7.76 15.38
C ASP A 54 -11.43 8.49 14.97
N TYR A 55 -11.40 9.82 15.04
CA TYR A 55 -10.24 10.65 14.64
C TYR A 55 -9.00 10.46 15.53
N THR A 56 -9.13 9.80 16.67
CA THR A 56 -8.08 9.59 17.67
C THR A 56 -7.78 8.11 17.93
N HIS A 57 -8.75 7.24 17.76
CA HIS A 57 -8.63 5.80 18.02
C HIS A 57 -8.38 5.03 16.72
N LEU A 58 -7.15 4.55 16.59
CA LEU A 58 -6.64 3.80 15.44
C LEU A 58 -6.12 2.46 15.93
N GLU A 59 -6.69 1.36 15.44
CA GLU A 59 -6.28 -0.01 15.78
C GLU A 59 -5.59 -0.67 14.59
N ILE A 60 -4.38 -1.18 14.77
CA ILE A 60 -3.68 -1.96 13.74
C ILE A 60 -4.24 -3.37 13.74
N MET A 61 -4.91 -3.76 12.66
CA MET A 61 -5.47 -5.11 12.46
C MET A 61 -4.48 -6.05 11.77
N GLY A 62 -3.62 -5.54 10.92
CA GLY A 62 -2.59 -6.29 10.21
C GLY A 62 -1.43 -5.40 9.81
N ARG A 63 -0.24 -6.00 9.68
CA ARG A 63 0.98 -5.28 9.26
C ARG A 63 1.95 -6.21 8.55
N THR A 64 2.87 -5.63 7.79
CA THR A 64 3.96 -6.45 7.23
C THR A 64 4.88 -6.97 8.34
N ARG A 65 5.34 -8.20 8.16
CA ARG A 65 6.31 -8.87 9.04
C ARG A 65 7.74 -8.84 8.50
N ASP A 66 7.88 -8.38 7.26
CA ASP A 66 9.16 -8.28 6.58
C ASP A 66 9.20 -7.02 5.68
N ASP A 67 9.48 -7.16 4.39
CA ASP A 67 9.48 -6.04 3.44
C ASP A 67 8.09 -5.37 3.39
N ALA A 68 8.04 -4.04 3.30
CA ALA A 68 6.82 -3.35 2.93
C ALA A 68 6.51 -3.54 1.44
N ALA A 69 5.23 -3.39 1.05
CA ALA A 69 4.83 -3.55 -0.35
C ALA A 69 5.61 -2.61 -1.28
N GLY A 70 5.75 -1.31 -0.93
CA GLY A 70 6.50 -0.36 -1.72
C GLY A 70 7.99 -0.70 -1.83
N GLU A 71 8.60 -1.20 -0.76
CA GLU A 71 9.97 -1.70 -0.77
C GLU A 71 10.14 -2.90 -1.72
N ALA A 72 9.15 -3.82 -1.74
CA ALA A 72 9.15 -4.94 -2.68
C ALA A 72 9.05 -4.44 -4.14
N PHE A 73 8.20 -3.46 -4.44
CA PHE A 73 8.13 -2.81 -5.75
C PHE A 73 9.47 -2.17 -6.15
N ASP A 74 10.13 -1.44 -5.26
CA ASP A 74 11.42 -0.79 -5.54
C ASP A 74 12.52 -1.82 -5.81
N LYS A 75 12.55 -2.91 -5.04
CA LYS A 75 13.53 -4.00 -5.21
C LYS A 75 13.34 -4.72 -6.55
N ILE A 76 12.10 -5.05 -6.92
CA ILE A 76 11.82 -5.72 -8.20
C ILE A 76 12.05 -4.78 -9.39
N ALA A 77 11.70 -3.50 -9.29
CA ALA A 77 12.01 -2.52 -10.32
C ALA A 77 13.53 -2.44 -10.58
N ARG A 78 14.34 -2.47 -9.52
CA ARG A 78 15.79 -2.49 -9.64
C ARG A 78 16.30 -3.75 -10.34
N VAL A 79 15.78 -4.93 -9.97
CA VAL A 79 16.13 -6.21 -10.60
C VAL A 79 15.78 -6.22 -12.09
N LEU A 80 14.65 -5.64 -12.48
CA LEU A 80 14.23 -5.50 -13.88
C LEU A 80 14.98 -4.38 -14.64
N GLY A 81 15.83 -3.60 -13.95
CA GLY A 81 16.59 -2.50 -14.55
C GLY A 81 15.75 -1.26 -14.86
N LEU A 82 14.63 -1.04 -14.12
CA LEU A 82 13.69 0.07 -14.39
C LEU A 82 14.07 1.37 -13.68
N GLY A 83 14.78 1.29 -12.52
CA GLY A 83 15.18 2.46 -11.74
C GLY A 83 14.29 2.73 -10.51
N TYR A 84 14.24 3.99 -10.06
CA TYR A 84 13.56 4.45 -8.84
C TYR A 84 12.78 5.75 -9.10
N PRO A 85 11.61 5.95 -8.48
CA PRO A 85 10.85 5.03 -7.62
C PRO A 85 10.24 3.87 -8.40
N GLY A 86 10.30 2.65 -7.82
CA GLY A 86 9.95 1.41 -8.51
C GLY A 86 8.44 1.24 -8.74
N GLY A 87 7.62 1.64 -7.77
CA GLY A 87 6.16 1.45 -7.83
C GLY A 87 5.53 1.98 -9.12
N PRO A 88 5.71 3.26 -9.48
CA PRO A 88 5.16 3.83 -10.72
C PRO A 88 5.73 3.18 -11.99
N LEU A 89 7.00 2.76 -11.97
CA LEU A 89 7.65 2.14 -13.12
C LEU A 89 7.13 0.72 -13.37
N ILE A 90 6.94 -0.06 -12.30
CA ILE A 90 6.29 -1.37 -12.38
C ILE A 90 4.84 -1.23 -12.84
N ASP A 91 4.07 -0.30 -12.26
CA ASP A 91 2.66 -0.08 -12.62
C ASP A 91 2.49 0.30 -14.11
N LYS A 92 3.40 1.13 -14.62
CA LYS A 92 3.42 1.49 -16.04
C LYS A 92 3.74 0.28 -16.93
N LEU A 93 4.82 -0.45 -16.62
CA LEU A 93 5.27 -1.58 -17.42
C LEU A 93 4.27 -2.74 -17.39
N ALA A 94 3.66 -3.00 -16.24
CA ALA A 94 2.67 -4.06 -16.05
C ALA A 94 1.44 -3.94 -16.97
N LYS A 95 1.11 -2.74 -17.42
CA LYS A 95 -0.01 -2.51 -18.36
C LYS A 95 0.23 -3.14 -19.74
N GLU A 96 1.47 -3.40 -20.09
CA GLU A 96 1.89 -4.00 -21.35
C GLU A 96 2.06 -5.53 -21.23
N GLY A 97 1.94 -6.08 -20.02
CA GLY A 97 2.19 -7.47 -19.70
C GLY A 97 0.94 -8.28 -19.35
N ASN A 98 1.12 -9.61 -19.32
CA ASN A 98 0.10 -10.54 -18.89
C ASN A 98 0.25 -10.83 -17.36
N PRO A 99 -0.72 -10.47 -16.50
CA PRO A 99 -0.66 -10.73 -15.06
C PRO A 99 -0.72 -12.22 -14.68
N LYS A 100 -1.06 -13.09 -15.63
CA LYS A 100 -1.13 -14.55 -15.44
C LYS A 100 0.01 -15.30 -16.15
N ALA A 101 1.03 -14.59 -16.62
CA ALA A 101 2.17 -15.23 -17.29
C ALA A 101 3.02 -16.07 -16.33
N VAL A 102 3.16 -15.63 -15.08
CA VAL A 102 3.88 -16.36 -14.03
C VAL A 102 3.03 -16.37 -12.76
N ASP A 103 2.86 -17.54 -12.16
CA ASP A 103 2.14 -17.68 -10.90
C ASP A 103 3.11 -17.48 -9.72
N PHE A 104 3.28 -16.22 -9.31
CA PHE A 104 4.05 -15.88 -8.13
C PHE A 104 3.26 -16.13 -6.84
N PRO A 105 3.92 -16.49 -5.72
CA PRO A 105 3.23 -16.85 -4.49
C PRO A 105 2.49 -15.66 -3.87
N ARG A 106 1.30 -15.94 -3.34
CA ARG A 106 0.48 -15.06 -2.52
C ARG A 106 0.56 -15.59 -1.09
N VAL A 107 1.48 -15.02 -0.33
CA VAL A 107 1.79 -15.55 1.01
C VAL A 107 0.72 -15.12 2.00
N ARG A 108 0.07 -16.11 2.62
CA ARG A 108 -0.75 -15.93 3.80
C ARG A 108 -0.04 -16.59 4.98
N MET A 109 0.25 -15.84 6.03
CA MET A 109 1.07 -16.33 7.16
C MET A 109 0.32 -17.36 8.00
N ASP A 110 -0.89 -17.03 8.44
CA ASP A 110 -1.79 -17.88 9.18
C ASP A 110 -3.23 -17.72 8.69
N LYS A 111 -4.06 -18.74 8.92
CA LYS A 111 -5.43 -18.79 8.40
C LYS A 111 -6.31 -17.60 8.82
N ASN A 112 -6.03 -16.99 9.97
CA ASN A 112 -6.78 -15.85 10.52
C ASN A 112 -5.92 -14.58 10.64
N SER A 113 -4.71 -14.57 10.09
CA SER A 113 -3.83 -13.41 10.14
C SER A 113 -4.12 -12.46 8.97
N LEU A 114 -4.23 -11.17 9.30
CA LEU A 114 -4.28 -10.07 8.33
C LEU A 114 -2.89 -9.49 8.07
N ASP A 115 -1.84 -10.07 8.65
CA ASP A 115 -0.47 -9.63 8.43
C ASP A 115 0.02 -9.97 7.02
N PHE A 116 0.93 -9.16 6.52
CA PHE A 116 1.54 -9.30 5.21
C PHE A 116 2.95 -9.89 5.28
N SER A 117 3.37 -10.52 4.19
CA SER A 117 4.76 -10.87 3.90
C SER A 117 5.02 -10.70 2.41
N PHE A 118 5.99 -9.87 2.05
CA PHE A 118 6.36 -9.61 0.66
C PHE A 118 7.76 -10.09 0.30
N SER A 119 8.57 -10.51 1.29
CA SER A 119 9.91 -11.06 1.01
C SER A 119 9.85 -12.38 0.24
N GLY A 120 8.79 -13.17 0.45
CA GLY A 120 8.56 -14.44 -0.27
C GLY A 120 8.33 -14.21 -1.77
N VAL A 121 7.42 -13.34 -2.14
CA VAL A 121 7.15 -13.02 -3.56
C VAL A 121 8.36 -12.37 -4.23
N LYS A 122 9.06 -11.45 -3.54
CA LYS A 122 10.30 -10.86 -4.03
C LYS A 122 11.34 -11.93 -4.36
N THR A 123 11.58 -12.84 -3.43
CA THR A 123 12.56 -13.94 -3.61
C THR A 123 12.16 -14.86 -4.75
N ALA A 124 10.87 -15.16 -4.90
CA ALA A 124 10.36 -15.98 -6.00
C ALA A 124 10.63 -15.33 -7.37
N VAL A 125 10.40 -14.00 -7.51
CA VAL A 125 10.71 -13.28 -8.75
C VAL A 125 12.20 -13.33 -9.06
N ILE A 126 13.07 -13.06 -8.08
CA ILE A 126 14.53 -13.07 -8.26
C ILE A 126 15.00 -14.47 -8.69
N ASN A 127 14.54 -15.51 -8.01
CA ASN A 127 14.91 -16.89 -8.34
C ASN A 127 14.40 -17.31 -9.73
N TYR A 128 13.20 -16.86 -10.10
CA TYR A 128 12.65 -17.13 -11.43
C TYR A 128 13.50 -16.50 -12.53
N LEU A 129 13.88 -15.24 -12.37
CA LEU A 129 14.75 -14.54 -13.33
C LEU A 129 16.13 -15.19 -13.43
N HIS A 130 16.76 -15.53 -12.32
CA HIS A 130 18.06 -16.22 -12.32
C HIS A 130 18.01 -17.58 -13.03
N LYS A 131 16.90 -18.33 -12.87
CA LYS A 131 16.70 -19.59 -13.57
C LYS A 131 16.63 -19.39 -15.08
N LEU A 132 15.88 -18.39 -15.54
CA LEU A 132 15.79 -18.07 -16.98
C LEU A 132 17.16 -17.66 -17.54
N GLU A 133 17.89 -16.80 -16.84
CA GLU A 133 19.24 -16.36 -17.23
C GLU A 133 20.22 -17.55 -17.32
N GLN A 134 20.20 -18.46 -16.36
CA GLN A 134 21.05 -19.65 -16.36
C GLN A 134 20.73 -20.61 -17.52
N ASN A 135 19.46 -20.68 -17.92
CA ASN A 135 19.01 -21.50 -19.05
C ASN A 135 19.24 -20.82 -20.41
N GLY A 136 19.62 -19.53 -20.44
CA GLY A 136 19.68 -18.75 -21.67
C GLY A 136 18.31 -18.45 -22.28
N GLU A 137 17.26 -18.47 -21.46
CA GLU A 137 15.88 -18.19 -21.88
C GLU A 137 15.60 -16.68 -21.85
N GLU A 138 14.99 -16.17 -22.90
CA GLU A 138 14.50 -14.80 -22.95
C GLU A 138 13.18 -14.68 -22.17
N TYR A 139 12.94 -13.51 -21.57
CA TYR A 139 11.70 -13.24 -20.86
C TYR A 139 11.17 -11.83 -21.15
N ASN A 140 9.85 -11.69 -21.09
CA ASN A 140 9.19 -10.40 -21.21
C ASN A 140 9.13 -9.72 -19.83
N LYS A 141 9.84 -8.61 -19.66
CA LYS A 141 9.84 -7.83 -18.41
C LYS A 141 8.44 -7.33 -18.03
N ALA A 142 7.59 -7.03 -19.00
CA ALA A 142 6.22 -6.57 -18.75
C ALA A 142 5.37 -7.68 -18.10
N ASP A 143 5.53 -8.94 -18.55
CA ASP A 143 4.84 -10.08 -17.96
C ASP A 143 5.28 -10.34 -16.51
N ILE A 144 6.58 -10.21 -16.23
CA ILE A 144 7.11 -10.33 -14.88
C ILE A 144 6.57 -9.21 -13.98
N ALA A 145 6.58 -7.97 -14.47
CA ALA A 145 6.05 -6.81 -13.73
C ALA A 145 4.55 -6.97 -13.46
N ALA A 146 3.77 -7.40 -14.45
CA ALA A 146 2.34 -7.61 -14.33
C ALA A 146 2.00 -8.74 -13.34
N SER A 147 2.68 -9.88 -13.45
CA SER A 147 2.46 -11.04 -12.56
C SER A 147 2.89 -10.75 -11.12
N PHE A 148 4.00 -10.03 -10.92
CA PHE A 148 4.43 -9.58 -9.59
C PHE A 148 3.42 -8.60 -8.98
N GLN A 149 3.01 -7.58 -9.73
CA GLN A 149 2.03 -6.60 -9.28
C GLN A 149 0.70 -7.26 -8.94
N ASP A 150 0.24 -8.22 -9.75
CA ASP A 150 -0.98 -8.98 -9.51
C ASP A 150 -0.90 -9.74 -8.18
N ALA A 151 0.21 -10.44 -7.91
CA ALA A 151 0.40 -11.18 -6.68
C ALA A 151 0.40 -10.28 -5.44
N VAL A 152 1.10 -9.13 -5.49
CA VAL A 152 1.15 -8.18 -4.36
C VAL A 152 -0.22 -7.54 -4.12
N THR A 153 -0.90 -7.11 -5.19
CA THR A 153 -2.21 -6.45 -5.07
C THR A 153 -3.30 -7.42 -4.63
N ASP A 154 -3.25 -8.70 -5.01
CA ASP A 154 -4.16 -9.74 -4.52
C ASP A 154 -4.11 -9.81 -2.98
N VAL A 155 -2.91 -9.96 -2.41
CA VAL A 155 -2.71 -10.07 -0.95
C VAL A 155 -3.18 -8.80 -0.22
N LEU A 156 -2.83 -7.61 -0.75
CA LEU A 156 -3.27 -6.33 -0.17
C LEU A 156 -4.80 -6.20 -0.17
N CYS A 157 -5.46 -6.55 -1.28
CA CYS A 157 -6.92 -6.46 -1.39
C CYS A 157 -7.61 -7.48 -0.49
N GLU A 158 -7.21 -8.75 -0.55
CA GLU A 158 -7.83 -9.84 0.18
C GLU A 158 -7.85 -9.59 1.69
N HIS A 159 -6.69 -9.27 2.28
CA HIS A 159 -6.59 -9.00 3.71
C HIS A 159 -7.33 -7.71 4.13
N THR A 160 -7.31 -6.67 3.29
CA THR A 160 -8.01 -5.42 3.61
C THR A 160 -9.52 -5.58 3.57
N ILE A 161 -10.04 -6.33 2.60
CA ILE A 161 -11.47 -6.63 2.50
C ILE A 161 -11.91 -7.52 3.67
N GLU A 162 -11.11 -8.54 4.02
CA GLU A 162 -11.39 -9.38 5.19
C GLU A 162 -11.43 -8.54 6.48
N ALA A 163 -10.51 -7.59 6.66
CA ALA A 163 -10.54 -6.66 7.79
C ALA A 163 -11.82 -5.81 7.81
N ALA A 164 -12.25 -5.32 6.65
CA ALA A 164 -13.47 -4.55 6.54
C ALA A 164 -14.71 -5.39 6.89
N GLU A 165 -14.75 -6.65 6.47
CA GLU A 165 -15.82 -7.59 6.84
C GLU A 165 -15.82 -7.88 8.35
N GLN A 166 -14.67 -8.12 8.97
CA GLN A 166 -14.54 -8.33 10.42
C GLN A 166 -15.06 -7.13 11.23
N LYS A 167 -14.82 -5.90 10.75
CA LYS A 167 -15.28 -4.66 11.38
C LYS A 167 -16.68 -4.22 10.92
N ASN A 168 -17.35 -4.98 10.02
CA ASN A 168 -18.59 -4.57 9.36
C ASN A 168 -18.50 -3.18 8.71
N SER A 169 -17.32 -2.80 8.25
CA SER A 169 -17.06 -1.49 7.65
C SER A 169 -17.69 -1.39 6.27
N LYS A 170 -18.29 -0.24 5.97
CA LYS A 170 -18.87 0.09 4.66
C LYS A 170 -17.93 0.90 3.78
N ILE A 171 -16.77 1.28 4.32
CA ILE A 171 -15.78 2.10 3.63
C ILE A 171 -14.40 1.49 3.85
N ILE A 172 -13.63 1.38 2.76
CA ILE A 172 -12.19 1.14 2.75
C ILE A 172 -11.52 2.41 2.21
N ALA A 173 -10.56 2.94 2.97
CA ALA A 173 -9.69 4.02 2.52
C ALA A 173 -8.32 3.46 2.13
N LEU A 174 -7.71 3.98 1.05
CA LEU A 174 -6.33 3.68 0.69
C LEU A 174 -5.45 4.89 1.02
N ALA A 175 -4.24 4.65 1.53
CA ALA A 175 -3.29 5.68 1.93
C ALA A 175 -1.83 5.23 1.68
N GLY A 176 -0.91 6.19 1.58
CA GLY A 176 0.50 5.94 1.29
C GLY A 176 0.81 5.84 -0.20
N GLY A 177 2.09 5.87 -0.57
CA GLY A 177 2.53 5.94 -1.97
C GLY A 177 2.03 4.80 -2.87
N VAL A 178 1.92 3.58 -2.33
CA VAL A 178 1.39 2.41 -3.06
C VAL A 178 -0.11 2.56 -3.36
N ALA A 179 -0.86 3.38 -2.60
CA ALA A 179 -2.25 3.71 -2.92
C ALA A 179 -2.43 4.46 -4.25
N SER A 180 -1.34 4.92 -4.88
CA SER A 180 -1.37 5.49 -6.24
C SER A 180 -1.30 4.43 -7.35
N ASN A 181 -1.00 3.17 -7.03
CA ASN A 181 -0.91 2.08 -7.98
C ASN A 181 -2.28 1.81 -8.64
N SER A 182 -2.32 1.83 -9.98
CA SER A 182 -3.58 1.74 -10.72
C SER A 182 -4.26 0.37 -10.57
N ALA A 183 -3.49 -0.71 -10.59
CA ALA A 183 -4.02 -2.07 -10.44
C ALA A 183 -4.57 -2.30 -9.03
N LEU A 184 -3.91 -1.77 -7.99
CA LEU A 184 -4.44 -1.84 -6.62
C LEU A 184 -5.79 -1.13 -6.49
N ARG A 185 -5.90 0.10 -7.03
CA ARG A 185 -7.15 0.87 -6.99
C ARG A 185 -8.28 0.16 -7.70
N GLU A 186 -8.04 -0.29 -8.92
CA GLU A 186 -9.02 -1.00 -9.73
C GLU A 186 -9.47 -2.30 -9.04
N LYS A 187 -8.53 -3.15 -8.66
CA LYS A 187 -8.81 -4.44 -8.01
C LYS A 187 -9.56 -4.25 -6.68
N MET A 188 -9.11 -3.33 -5.83
CA MET A 188 -9.77 -3.05 -4.56
C MET A 188 -11.19 -2.55 -4.78
N THR A 189 -11.41 -1.62 -5.73
CA THR A 189 -12.73 -1.07 -6.02
C THR A 189 -13.69 -2.14 -6.50
N ASN A 190 -13.24 -3.02 -7.39
CA ASN A 190 -14.07 -4.10 -7.94
C ASN A 190 -14.45 -5.11 -6.85
N LEU A 191 -13.46 -5.67 -6.15
CA LEU A 191 -13.69 -6.70 -5.14
C LEU A 191 -14.48 -6.18 -3.91
N ALA A 192 -14.20 -4.96 -3.45
CA ALA A 192 -14.96 -4.34 -2.37
C ALA A 192 -16.39 -3.99 -2.82
N GLY A 193 -16.55 -3.55 -4.07
CA GLY A 193 -17.87 -3.25 -4.66
C GLY A 193 -18.80 -4.47 -4.70
N GLU A 194 -18.29 -5.67 -5.00
CA GLU A 194 -19.05 -6.93 -4.94
C GLU A 194 -19.62 -7.22 -3.53
N LYS A 195 -18.99 -6.67 -2.49
CA LYS A 195 -19.40 -6.78 -1.08
C LYS A 195 -20.17 -5.57 -0.56
N GLY A 196 -20.48 -4.60 -1.43
CA GLY A 196 -21.18 -3.37 -1.07
C GLY A 196 -20.34 -2.43 -0.19
N ILE A 197 -19.00 -2.52 -0.30
CA ILE A 197 -18.04 -1.66 0.41
C ILE A 197 -17.54 -0.58 -0.54
N LYS A 198 -17.65 0.68 -0.14
CA LYS A 198 -17.15 1.83 -0.90
C LYS A 198 -15.64 1.97 -0.70
N VAL A 199 -14.89 2.19 -1.79
CA VAL A 199 -13.45 2.49 -1.72
C VAL A 199 -13.22 3.97 -1.96
N VAL A 200 -12.38 4.59 -1.13
CA VAL A 200 -11.93 5.97 -1.26
C VAL A 200 -10.41 6.05 -1.21
N TYR A 201 -9.84 6.97 -1.96
CA TYR A 201 -8.41 7.22 -1.99
C TYR A 201 -8.10 8.66 -2.40
N PRO A 202 -7.00 9.25 -1.90
CA PRO A 202 -6.61 10.60 -2.28
C PRO A 202 -6.06 10.66 -3.71
N GLU A 203 -5.94 11.86 -4.24
CA GLU A 203 -5.16 12.09 -5.44
C GLU A 203 -3.68 11.71 -5.22
N PRO A 204 -2.93 11.32 -6.28
CA PRO A 204 -1.55 10.84 -6.14
C PRO A 204 -0.63 11.78 -5.36
N ILE A 205 -0.82 13.08 -5.48
CA ILE A 205 -0.01 14.09 -4.77
C ILE A 205 -0.18 14.02 -3.25
N LEU A 206 -1.33 13.57 -2.76
CA LEU A 206 -1.63 13.39 -1.32
C LEU A 206 -1.30 11.98 -0.82
N CYS A 207 -0.99 11.04 -1.70
CA CYS A 207 -0.60 9.68 -1.33
C CYS A 207 0.85 9.61 -0.81
N THR A 208 1.73 10.48 -1.31
CA THR A 208 3.13 10.56 -0.87
C THR A 208 3.28 11.50 0.33
N ASP A 209 4.47 11.49 0.95
CA ASP A 209 4.77 12.36 2.10
C ASP A 209 4.56 13.84 1.74
N ASN A 210 3.75 14.52 2.54
CA ASN A 210 3.43 15.92 2.33
C ASN A 210 3.12 16.62 3.66
N ALA A 211 3.23 17.95 3.70
CA ALA A 211 2.98 18.72 4.91
C ALA A 211 1.48 18.79 5.27
N VAL A 212 0.60 18.69 4.28
CA VAL A 212 -0.86 18.82 4.48
C VAL A 212 -1.39 17.65 5.31
N MET A 213 -0.92 16.43 5.06
CA MET A 213 -1.31 15.25 5.83
C MET A 213 -0.94 15.38 7.31
N ILE A 214 0.22 15.99 7.61
CA ILE A 214 0.69 16.18 8.98
C ILE A 214 -0.11 17.31 9.65
N ALA A 215 -0.37 18.40 8.93
CA ALA A 215 -1.19 19.51 9.45
C ALA A 215 -2.62 19.03 9.75
N CYS A 216 -3.23 18.27 8.85
CA CYS A 216 -4.56 17.68 9.06
C CYS A 216 -4.56 16.77 10.30
N ALA A 217 -3.59 15.87 10.44
CA ALA A 217 -3.52 14.97 11.58
C ALA A 217 -3.25 15.69 12.92
N GLY A 218 -2.64 16.86 12.88
CA GLY A 218 -2.38 17.70 14.06
C GLY A 218 -3.59 18.56 14.48
N SER A 219 -4.63 18.65 13.66
CA SER A 219 -5.86 19.39 13.97
C SER A 219 -6.90 18.57 14.74
N TYR A 220 -6.75 17.24 14.76
CA TYR A 220 -7.54 16.28 15.54
C TYR A 220 -6.76 15.78 16.77
#